data_b51eb3a3355a75a63b631b9ac8e691a4
#
_entry.id   b51eb3a3355a75a63b631b9ac8e691a4
#
_cell.length_a   1.000
_cell.length_b   1.000
_cell.length_c   1.000
_cell.angle_alpha   90.00
_cell.angle_beta   90.00
_cell.angle_gamma   90.00
#
_symmetry.space_group_name_H-M   'P 1'
#
loop_
_entity.id
_entity.type
_entity.pdbx_description
1 polymer ?
#
loop_
_entity_poly.entity_id
_entity_poly.type
_entity_poly.pdbx_seq_one_letter_code
_entity_poly.pdbx_strand_id
1 'polypeptide(L)'
;MVSHDRAFINNVTNRTLEISCGRITDYKVKYDEYVKLRAERREQQLRAYENQQKEIADIKDFIERFRYKPTKATQVQSRIKQLERIVPIEVDEVDNSSLHLKFPPCSRSGDYPVICDGVRKDYGDHCVFHDVDLTIKRGEKVAFVGKNGEGKSTLVKCIMGEIPFTGNLKIGHNVEIGYYAQNQAQLLDEEITVFDTIDRVAKGDIRLKIKNILGAFMFGGEASEKKVKVLSGGERSRLAMIKLLLEPVNLLILDEPTNHLDMRTKDVLKEAILAFDGTVILVSHDRDFLDGLVSKVYEFGGGHVREHIGGIYDFLEKKQIENIDDIQLTASSQKKNTPETETAQVSDNKLSYEARKEKAKLLRKAEKSVEEKEKQVLELEQEIKEIEAMLSTPEGAQDAKLFARYDEVKKQLKQAENEWEAAMEEVETLNQ
;
A
#
# COMPACT_ATOMS: atom_id res chain seq x y z
N MET A 1 -14.21 -16.20 11.48
CA MET A 1 -12.98 -16.27 10.68
C MET A 1 -12.17 -15.02 10.97
N VAL A 2 -10.88 -15.13 11.28
CA VAL A 2 -9.96 -14.00 11.45
C VAL A 2 -8.96 -14.06 10.30
N SER A 3 -8.77 -12.97 9.56
CA SER A 3 -7.84 -12.91 8.44
C SER A 3 -7.18 -11.54 8.37
N HIS A 4 -5.91 -11.52 7.97
CA HIS A 4 -5.13 -10.33 7.65
C HIS A 4 -4.79 -10.26 6.14
N ASP A 5 -5.48 -11.06 5.33
CA ASP A 5 -5.38 -11.04 3.88
C ASP A 5 -6.41 -10.03 3.33
N ARG A 6 -5.90 -8.94 2.76
CA ARG A 6 -6.72 -7.84 2.24
C ARG A 6 -7.57 -8.27 1.04
N ALA A 7 -6.98 -9.01 0.10
CA ALA A 7 -7.69 -9.50 -1.08
C ALA A 7 -8.81 -10.46 -0.68
N PHE A 8 -8.54 -11.35 0.27
CA PHE A 8 -9.55 -12.27 0.80
C PHE A 8 -10.71 -11.51 1.48
N ILE A 9 -10.40 -10.56 2.37
CA ILE A 9 -11.43 -9.77 3.07
C ILE A 9 -12.27 -9.00 2.04
N ASN A 10 -11.65 -8.33 1.10
CA ASN A 10 -12.34 -7.51 0.09
C ASN A 10 -13.27 -8.33 -0.82
N ASN A 11 -12.91 -9.60 -1.09
CA ASN A 11 -13.72 -10.48 -1.93
C ASN A 11 -14.88 -11.17 -1.16
N VAL A 12 -14.73 -11.37 0.14
CA VAL A 12 -15.71 -12.12 0.95
C VAL A 12 -16.68 -11.20 1.68
N THR A 13 -16.24 -9.98 2.05
CA THR A 13 -17.07 -9.05 2.83
C THR A 13 -17.67 -7.97 1.95
N ASN A 14 -18.90 -7.58 2.27
CA ASN A 14 -19.63 -6.48 1.66
C ASN A 14 -20.01 -5.39 2.68
N ARG A 15 -19.59 -5.56 3.94
CA ARG A 15 -19.87 -4.64 5.05
C ARG A 15 -18.71 -4.67 6.02
N THR A 16 -18.29 -3.50 6.49
CA THR A 16 -17.18 -3.33 7.41
C THR A 16 -17.66 -2.60 8.68
N LEU A 17 -17.41 -3.19 9.85
CA LEU A 17 -17.69 -2.57 11.14
C LEU A 17 -16.36 -2.14 11.76
N GLU A 18 -16.18 -0.82 11.95
CA GLU A 18 -15.02 -0.25 12.60
C GLU A 18 -15.30 -0.05 14.08
N ILE A 19 -14.39 -0.52 14.93
CA ILE A 19 -14.41 -0.26 16.37
C ILE A 19 -13.25 0.66 16.68
N SER A 20 -13.53 1.91 17.02
CA SER A 20 -12.54 2.94 17.30
C SER A 20 -13.02 3.86 18.43
N CYS A 21 -12.15 4.24 19.34
CA CYS A 21 -12.47 5.09 20.52
C CYS A 21 -13.73 4.65 21.28
N GLY A 22 -13.95 3.34 21.44
CA GLY A 22 -15.13 2.79 22.11
C GLY A 22 -16.45 2.95 21.35
N ARG A 23 -16.41 3.38 20.09
CA ARG A 23 -17.58 3.54 19.22
C ARG A 23 -17.52 2.54 18.08
N ILE A 24 -18.70 2.09 17.63
CA ILE A 24 -18.84 1.22 16.46
C ILE A 24 -19.39 2.06 15.32
N THR A 25 -18.67 2.08 14.21
CA THR A 25 -19.12 2.71 12.97
C THR A 25 -19.35 1.63 11.91
N ASP A 26 -20.50 1.71 11.24
CA ASP A 26 -20.93 0.73 10.24
C ASP A 26 -20.80 1.32 8.84
N TYR A 27 -19.96 0.68 8.02
CA TYR A 27 -19.78 1.00 6.61
C TYR A 27 -20.35 -0.14 5.76
N LYS A 28 -21.37 0.15 4.97
CA LYS A 28 -22.00 -0.81 4.06
C LYS A 28 -21.24 -0.89 2.73
N VAL A 29 -19.94 -1.04 2.83
CA VAL A 29 -19.02 -1.06 1.69
C VAL A 29 -17.95 -2.13 1.88
N LYS A 30 -17.28 -2.50 0.81
CA LYS A 30 -16.11 -3.41 0.81
C LYS A 30 -14.93 -2.77 1.54
N TYR A 31 -13.97 -3.60 1.91
CA TYR A 31 -12.82 -3.16 2.71
C TYR A 31 -12.00 -2.03 2.05
N ASP A 32 -11.75 -2.09 0.74
CA ASP A 32 -10.96 -1.06 0.04
C ASP A 32 -11.65 0.30 -0.01
N GLU A 33 -12.97 0.31 -0.19
CA GLU A 33 -13.77 1.54 -0.12
C GLU A 33 -13.85 2.09 1.31
N TYR A 34 -13.96 1.19 2.30
CA TYR A 34 -13.90 1.57 3.71
C TYR A 34 -12.60 2.30 4.05
N VAL A 35 -11.44 1.81 3.56
CA VAL A 35 -10.14 2.46 3.82
C VAL A 35 -10.13 3.90 3.29
N LYS A 36 -10.69 4.15 2.10
CA LYS A 36 -10.81 5.50 1.52
C LYS A 36 -11.73 6.38 2.36
N LEU A 37 -12.94 5.91 2.66
CA LEU A 37 -13.92 6.65 3.47
C LEU A 37 -13.40 6.95 4.87
N ARG A 38 -12.66 6.02 5.47
CA ARG A 38 -11.99 6.22 6.75
C ARG A 38 -10.96 7.36 6.69
N ALA A 39 -10.15 7.38 5.64
CA ALA A 39 -9.14 8.43 5.44
C ALA A 39 -9.80 9.82 5.29
N GLU A 40 -10.84 9.94 4.48
CA GLU A 40 -11.59 11.18 4.29
C GLU A 40 -12.26 11.66 5.59
N ARG A 41 -12.94 10.75 6.30
CA ARG A 41 -13.57 11.05 7.58
C ARG A 41 -12.56 11.54 8.61
N ARG A 42 -11.40 10.92 8.65
CA ARG A 42 -10.32 11.30 9.54
C ARG A 42 -9.80 12.71 9.23
N GLU A 43 -9.60 13.03 7.96
CA GLU A 43 -9.18 14.37 7.55
C GLU A 43 -10.20 15.42 8.00
N GLN A 44 -11.50 15.14 7.85
CA GLN A 44 -12.57 15.99 8.34
C GLN A 44 -12.53 16.15 9.87
N GLN A 45 -12.31 15.06 10.62
CA GLN A 45 -12.17 15.11 12.08
C GLN A 45 -10.96 15.94 12.51
N LEU A 46 -9.84 15.81 11.81
CA LEU A 46 -8.62 16.55 12.11
C LEU A 46 -8.80 18.05 11.87
N ARG A 47 -9.42 18.42 10.76
CA ARG A 47 -9.80 19.82 10.48
C ARG A 47 -10.78 20.38 11.53
N ALA A 48 -11.78 19.59 11.92
CA ALA A 48 -12.73 19.99 12.96
C ALA A 48 -12.03 20.16 14.32
N TYR A 49 -11.09 19.27 14.69
CA TYR A 49 -10.28 19.39 15.90
C TYR A 49 -9.41 20.65 15.89
N GLU A 50 -8.69 20.91 14.78
CA GLU A 50 -7.86 22.12 14.65
C GLU A 50 -8.68 23.41 14.79
N ASN A 51 -9.87 23.46 14.17
CA ASN A 51 -10.78 24.60 14.29
C ASN A 51 -11.28 24.75 15.71
N GLN A 52 -11.64 23.66 16.40
CA GLN A 52 -12.04 23.69 17.80
C GLN A 52 -10.90 24.17 18.71
N GLN A 53 -9.66 23.72 18.48
CA GLN A 53 -8.49 24.15 19.25
C GLN A 53 -8.24 25.66 19.06
N LYS A 54 -8.41 26.19 17.86
CA LYS A 54 -8.31 27.63 17.60
C LYS A 54 -9.39 28.40 18.37
N GLU A 55 -10.64 27.93 18.31
CA GLU A 55 -11.75 28.57 19.06
C GLU A 55 -11.49 28.55 20.58
N ILE A 56 -11.02 27.44 21.12
CA ILE A 56 -10.61 27.28 22.52
C ILE A 56 -9.49 28.26 22.87
N ALA A 57 -8.49 28.39 22.02
CA ALA A 57 -7.36 29.30 22.22
C ALA A 57 -7.86 30.76 22.25
N ASP A 58 -8.69 31.17 21.28
CA ASP A 58 -9.26 32.52 21.21
C ASP A 58 -10.11 32.87 22.44
N ILE A 59 -10.92 31.91 22.92
CA ILE A 59 -11.71 32.08 24.15
C ILE A 59 -10.79 32.22 25.38
N LYS A 60 -9.75 31.43 25.50
CA LYS A 60 -8.77 31.50 26.60
C LYS A 60 -8.04 32.84 26.59
N ASP A 61 -7.56 33.26 25.40
CA ASP A 61 -6.89 34.57 25.25
C ASP A 61 -7.81 35.74 25.63
N PHE A 62 -9.09 35.69 25.25
CA PHE A 62 -10.06 36.68 25.66
C PHE A 62 -10.23 36.73 27.18
N ILE A 63 -10.39 35.56 27.82
CA ILE A 63 -10.51 35.44 29.26
C ILE A 63 -9.30 36.04 29.94
N GLU A 64 -8.08 35.72 29.49
CA GLU A 64 -6.83 36.18 30.12
C GLU A 64 -6.63 37.67 29.99
N ARG A 65 -6.88 38.27 28.81
CA ARG A 65 -6.80 39.75 28.54
C ARG A 65 -7.76 40.56 29.37
N PHE A 66 -8.96 40.03 29.64
CA PHE A 66 -10.04 40.82 30.24
C PHE A 66 -10.41 40.38 31.66
N ARG A 67 -9.74 39.38 32.23
CA ARG A 67 -10.01 38.78 33.54
C ARG A 67 -10.06 39.83 34.69
N TYR A 68 -9.21 40.84 34.60
CA TYR A 68 -9.07 41.87 35.66
C TYR A 68 -9.82 43.17 35.37
N LYS A 69 -10.60 43.26 34.29
CA LYS A 69 -11.35 44.46 33.93
C LYS A 69 -12.81 44.37 34.44
N PRO A 70 -13.23 45.19 35.44
CA PRO A 70 -14.58 45.11 36.05
C PRO A 70 -15.69 45.27 35.03
N THR A 71 -15.52 46.13 34.03
CA THR A 71 -16.49 46.42 32.95
C THR A 71 -16.72 45.22 32.01
N LYS A 72 -15.84 44.23 32.03
CA LYS A 72 -15.91 43.04 31.18
C LYS A 72 -16.23 41.74 31.94
N ALA A 73 -16.48 41.84 33.25
CA ALA A 73 -16.67 40.65 34.12
C ALA A 73 -17.80 39.74 33.64
N THR A 74 -18.93 40.26 33.21
CA THR A 74 -20.08 39.50 32.70
C THR A 74 -19.73 38.77 31.41
N GLN A 75 -18.97 39.41 30.51
CA GLN A 75 -18.53 38.80 29.25
C GLN A 75 -17.49 37.67 29.49
N VAL A 76 -16.57 37.90 30.42
CA VAL A 76 -15.58 36.88 30.83
C VAL A 76 -16.28 35.65 31.41
N GLN A 77 -17.25 35.83 32.32
CA GLN A 77 -18.02 34.73 32.89
C GLN A 77 -18.82 33.97 31.81
N SER A 78 -19.39 34.66 30.83
CA SER A 78 -20.08 34.04 29.70
C SER A 78 -19.10 33.14 28.88
N ARG A 79 -17.90 33.64 28.61
CA ARG A 79 -16.86 32.87 27.87
C ARG A 79 -16.32 31.68 28.65
N ILE A 80 -16.18 31.79 29.97
CA ILE A 80 -15.83 30.66 30.84
C ILE A 80 -16.89 29.56 30.74
N LYS A 81 -18.18 29.93 30.86
CA LYS A 81 -19.27 28.95 30.71
C LYS A 81 -19.33 28.34 29.29
N GLN A 82 -18.98 29.10 28.25
CA GLN A 82 -18.85 28.59 26.88
C GLN A 82 -17.72 27.52 26.82
N LEU A 83 -16.56 27.83 27.39
CA LEU A 83 -15.42 26.90 27.42
C LEU A 83 -15.76 25.59 28.15
N GLU A 84 -16.48 25.68 29.28
CA GLU A 84 -16.91 24.49 30.05
C GLU A 84 -17.91 23.59 29.30
N ARG A 85 -18.65 24.14 28.32
CA ARG A 85 -19.63 23.42 27.52
C ARG A 85 -19.04 22.78 26.28
N ILE A 86 -17.81 23.14 25.89
CA ILE A 86 -17.14 22.58 24.73
C ILE A 86 -16.73 21.13 25.07
N VAL A 87 -17.31 20.18 24.33
CA VAL A 87 -16.89 18.78 24.40
C VAL A 87 -15.68 18.61 23.49
N PRO A 88 -14.52 18.19 24.00
CA PRO A 88 -13.34 17.99 23.17
C PRO A 88 -13.61 16.95 22.08
N ILE A 89 -13.20 17.26 20.85
CA ILE A 89 -13.25 16.30 19.76
C ILE A 89 -12.09 15.33 19.97
N GLU A 90 -12.42 14.06 20.20
CA GLU A 90 -11.43 12.98 20.23
C GLU A 90 -11.03 12.62 18.80
N VAL A 91 -9.78 12.78 18.50
CA VAL A 91 -9.20 12.34 17.23
C VAL A 91 -8.42 11.06 17.50
N ASP A 92 -8.67 10.03 16.70
CA ASP A 92 -7.88 8.82 16.74
C ASP A 92 -6.40 9.17 16.53
N GLU A 93 -5.59 8.94 17.56
CA GLU A 93 -4.14 8.96 17.43
C GLU A 93 -3.71 7.78 16.54
N VAL A 94 -3.87 7.94 15.26
CA VAL A 94 -3.16 7.06 14.33
C VAL A 94 -1.76 7.64 14.21
N ASP A 95 -0.84 6.90 14.72
CA ASP A 95 0.58 7.15 14.52
C ASP A 95 0.87 7.11 13.00
N ASN A 96 0.79 8.30 12.37
CA ASN A 96 1.06 8.51 10.95
C ASN A 96 2.54 8.83 10.74
N SER A 97 3.40 8.47 11.67
CA SER A 97 4.81 8.49 11.39
C SER A 97 5.07 7.49 10.27
N SER A 98 5.02 7.99 9.02
CA SER A 98 5.62 7.29 7.89
C SER A 98 7.05 6.99 8.32
N LEU A 99 7.29 5.71 8.61
CA LEU A 99 8.58 5.28 9.10
C LEU A 99 9.56 5.37 7.95
N HIS A 100 10.23 6.50 7.81
CA HIS A 100 11.41 6.57 6.96
C HIS A 100 12.55 5.81 7.64
N LEU A 101 12.48 4.46 7.55
CA LEU A 101 13.54 3.60 8.05
C LEU A 101 14.80 3.88 7.22
N LYS A 102 15.81 4.47 7.87
CA LYS A 102 17.15 4.56 7.27
C LYS A 102 17.89 3.29 7.64
N PHE A 103 18.20 2.50 6.61
CA PHE A 103 19.05 1.33 6.79
C PHE A 103 20.48 1.75 7.19
N PRO A 104 21.17 0.94 8.01
CA PRO A 104 22.55 1.19 8.31
C PRO A 104 23.40 1.10 7.03
N PRO A 105 24.41 1.95 6.88
CA PRO A 105 25.30 1.87 5.73
C PRO A 105 26.02 0.52 5.70
N CYS A 106 25.97 -0.13 4.55
CA CYS A 106 26.67 -1.38 4.28
C CYS A 106 27.65 -1.21 3.12
N SER A 107 28.65 -2.09 3.05
CA SER A 107 29.59 -2.13 1.92
C SER A 107 28.84 -2.45 0.61
N ARG A 108 29.29 -1.84 -0.50
CA ARG A 108 28.70 -2.12 -1.81
C ARG A 108 29.05 -3.54 -2.25
N SER A 109 28.01 -4.35 -2.54
CA SER A 109 28.18 -5.69 -3.10
C SER A 109 28.69 -5.66 -4.54
N GLY A 110 29.18 -6.79 -5.05
CA GLY A 110 29.45 -7.01 -6.48
C GLY A 110 28.17 -6.83 -7.32
N ASP A 111 28.32 -6.78 -8.65
CA ASP A 111 27.20 -6.56 -9.57
C ASP A 111 26.19 -7.71 -9.62
N TYR A 112 26.63 -8.93 -9.28
CA TYR A 112 25.84 -10.13 -9.22
C TYR A 112 25.94 -10.78 -7.83
N PRO A 113 25.08 -10.42 -6.89
CA PRO A 113 25.10 -10.98 -5.54
C PRO A 113 24.85 -12.48 -5.48
N VAL A 114 24.04 -13.03 -6.39
CA VAL A 114 23.74 -14.48 -6.45
C VAL A 114 23.75 -14.93 -7.90
N ILE A 115 24.51 -15.99 -8.18
CA ILE A 115 24.56 -16.68 -9.47
C ILE A 115 24.39 -18.17 -9.21
N CYS A 116 23.37 -18.78 -9.82
CA CYS A 116 23.15 -20.22 -9.85
C CYS A 116 23.27 -20.68 -11.31
N ASP A 117 24.02 -21.77 -11.54
CA ASP A 117 24.27 -22.37 -12.84
C ASP A 117 24.20 -23.91 -12.69
N GLY A 118 23.13 -24.48 -13.26
CA GLY A 118 22.83 -25.92 -13.17
C GLY A 118 22.67 -26.41 -11.73
N VAL A 119 22.11 -25.62 -10.82
CA VAL A 119 21.99 -26.04 -9.41
C VAL A 119 20.90 -27.08 -9.25
N ARG A 120 21.25 -28.17 -8.55
CA ARG A 120 20.35 -29.28 -8.26
C ARG A 120 20.39 -29.66 -6.79
N LYS A 121 19.20 -30.03 -6.25
CA LYS A 121 19.04 -30.50 -4.89
C LYS A 121 18.16 -31.76 -4.83
N ASP A 122 18.71 -32.81 -4.23
CA ASP A 122 17.99 -34.02 -3.94
C ASP A 122 18.00 -34.32 -2.43
N TYR A 123 16.93 -34.95 -1.94
CA TYR A 123 16.83 -35.53 -0.61
C TYR A 123 16.52 -37.01 -0.75
N GLY A 124 17.58 -37.86 -0.66
CA GLY A 124 17.47 -39.27 -1.00
C GLY A 124 17.05 -39.45 -2.45
N ASP A 125 15.94 -40.16 -2.67
CA ASP A 125 15.39 -40.41 -4.02
C ASP A 125 14.49 -39.27 -4.54
N HIS A 126 14.21 -38.28 -3.71
CA HIS A 126 13.34 -37.15 -4.08
C HIS A 126 14.14 -35.96 -4.60
N CYS A 127 14.01 -35.69 -5.90
CA CYS A 127 14.56 -34.51 -6.52
C CYS A 127 13.63 -33.31 -6.26
N VAL A 128 14.14 -32.28 -5.57
CA VAL A 128 13.37 -31.06 -5.26
C VAL A 128 13.39 -30.10 -6.44
N PHE A 129 14.59 -29.86 -7.00
CA PHE A 129 14.79 -29.11 -8.22
C PHE A 129 16.10 -29.53 -8.91
N HIS A 130 16.13 -29.30 -10.22
CA HIS A 130 17.31 -29.57 -11.06
C HIS A 130 17.44 -28.49 -12.13
N ASP A 131 18.65 -28.33 -12.64
CA ASP A 131 19.00 -27.38 -13.70
C ASP A 131 18.47 -25.93 -13.40
N VAL A 132 18.74 -25.48 -12.17
CA VAL A 132 18.32 -24.14 -11.77
C VAL A 132 19.38 -23.14 -12.21
N ASP A 133 19.00 -22.29 -13.19
CA ASP A 133 19.78 -21.19 -13.70
C ASP A 133 19.11 -19.88 -13.31
N LEU A 134 19.75 -19.09 -12.44
CA LEU A 134 19.26 -17.77 -12.07
C LEU A 134 20.43 -16.82 -11.79
N THR A 135 20.23 -15.58 -12.15
CA THR A 135 21.19 -14.52 -11.87
C THR A 135 20.46 -13.31 -11.31
N ILE A 136 20.83 -12.91 -10.09
CA ILE A 136 20.26 -11.74 -9.42
C ILE A 136 21.29 -10.62 -9.48
N LYS A 137 20.86 -9.45 -10.00
CA LYS A 137 21.70 -8.25 -10.09
C LYS A 137 21.57 -7.43 -8.81
N ARG A 138 22.62 -6.67 -8.52
CA ARG A 138 22.60 -5.74 -7.39
C ARG A 138 21.44 -4.75 -7.50
N GLY A 139 20.73 -4.54 -6.37
CA GLY A 139 19.59 -3.64 -6.29
C GLY A 139 18.29 -4.22 -6.86
N GLU A 140 18.31 -5.43 -7.45
CA GLU A 140 17.08 -6.09 -7.85
C GLU A 140 16.29 -6.56 -6.62
N LYS A 141 14.96 -6.40 -6.70
CA LYS A 141 14.01 -6.98 -5.74
C LYS A 141 13.24 -8.07 -6.47
N VAL A 142 13.46 -9.31 -6.08
CA VAL A 142 12.93 -10.47 -6.77
C VAL A 142 12.03 -11.30 -5.86
N ALA A 143 10.99 -11.92 -6.44
CA ALA A 143 10.11 -12.84 -5.72
C ALA A 143 10.36 -14.28 -6.15
N PHE A 144 10.35 -15.19 -5.17
CA PHE A 144 10.28 -16.64 -5.39
C PHE A 144 8.83 -17.07 -5.14
N VAL A 145 8.16 -17.55 -6.19
CA VAL A 145 6.74 -17.91 -6.18
C VAL A 145 6.57 -19.37 -6.63
N GLY A 146 5.60 -20.07 -6.09
CA GLY A 146 5.31 -21.48 -6.41
C GLY A 146 4.52 -22.13 -5.30
N LYS A 147 4.02 -23.35 -5.52
CA LYS A 147 3.28 -24.11 -4.51
C LYS A 147 4.18 -24.46 -3.31
N ASN A 148 3.56 -24.81 -2.19
CA ASN A 148 4.31 -25.29 -1.03
C ASN A 148 4.98 -26.63 -1.39
N GLY A 149 6.24 -26.78 -0.96
CA GLY A 149 7.04 -27.98 -1.27
C GLY A 149 7.85 -27.92 -2.58
N GLU A 150 7.67 -26.90 -3.43
CA GLU A 150 8.41 -26.76 -4.72
C GLU A 150 9.87 -26.29 -4.56
N GLY A 151 10.40 -26.24 -3.34
CA GLY A 151 11.82 -26.00 -3.11
C GLY A 151 12.25 -24.54 -2.91
N LYS A 152 11.34 -23.56 -2.77
CA LYS A 152 11.67 -22.14 -2.56
C LYS A 152 12.63 -21.93 -1.38
N SER A 153 12.22 -22.33 -0.18
CA SER A 153 13.07 -22.24 1.04
C SER A 153 14.29 -23.16 0.98
N THR A 154 14.22 -24.22 0.20
CA THR A 154 15.38 -25.11 -0.04
C THR A 154 16.46 -24.38 -0.84
N LEU A 155 16.09 -23.66 -1.91
CA LEU A 155 17.05 -22.86 -2.67
C LEU A 155 17.63 -21.73 -1.81
N VAL A 156 16.83 -21.07 -0.99
CA VAL A 156 17.31 -20.07 -0.02
C VAL A 156 18.37 -20.68 0.90
N LYS A 157 18.15 -21.88 1.46
CA LYS A 157 19.13 -22.58 2.30
C LYS A 157 20.40 -22.98 1.54
N CYS A 158 20.28 -23.29 0.24
CA CYS A 158 21.45 -23.51 -0.62
C CYS A 158 22.26 -22.20 -0.78
N ILE A 159 21.58 -21.06 -1.00
CA ILE A 159 22.21 -19.74 -1.10
C ILE A 159 22.91 -19.38 0.21
N MET A 160 22.31 -19.70 1.37
CA MET A 160 22.91 -19.51 2.70
C MET A 160 24.08 -20.48 2.99
N GLY A 161 24.27 -21.51 2.16
CA GLY A 161 25.29 -22.55 2.40
C GLY A 161 24.94 -23.50 3.56
N GLU A 162 23.70 -23.51 4.03
CA GLU A 162 23.24 -24.36 5.14
C GLU A 162 23.09 -25.83 4.74
N ILE A 163 22.80 -26.10 3.47
CA ILE A 163 22.56 -27.44 2.97
C ILE A 163 23.43 -27.74 1.72
N PRO A 164 23.93 -28.98 1.55
CA PRO A 164 24.71 -29.36 0.37
C PRO A 164 23.81 -29.40 -0.87
N PHE A 165 24.38 -29.04 -2.01
CA PHE A 165 23.76 -29.05 -3.33
C PHE A 165 24.77 -29.50 -4.39
N THR A 166 24.35 -29.79 -5.61
CA THR A 166 25.18 -30.02 -6.79
C THR A 166 24.99 -28.90 -7.79
N GLY A 167 25.97 -28.67 -8.65
CA GLY A 167 26.00 -27.53 -9.58
C GLY A 167 26.89 -26.40 -9.08
N ASN A 168 26.75 -25.21 -9.67
CA ASN A 168 27.61 -24.06 -9.39
C ASN A 168 26.74 -22.92 -8.82
N LEU A 169 26.87 -22.65 -7.52
CA LEU A 169 26.25 -21.52 -6.86
C LEU A 169 27.34 -20.61 -6.31
N LYS A 170 27.35 -19.36 -6.76
CA LYS A 170 28.32 -18.35 -6.36
C LYS A 170 27.66 -17.18 -5.70
N ILE A 171 28.15 -16.84 -4.52
CA ILE A 171 27.84 -15.56 -3.86
C ILE A 171 28.86 -14.52 -4.31
N GLY A 172 28.39 -13.36 -4.69
CA GLY A 172 29.21 -12.26 -5.18
C GLY A 172 30.20 -11.74 -4.13
N HIS A 173 31.13 -10.88 -4.58
CA HIS A 173 32.08 -10.27 -3.69
C HIS A 173 31.39 -9.26 -2.75
N ASN A 174 31.85 -9.16 -1.50
CA ASN A 174 31.33 -8.27 -0.47
C ASN A 174 29.80 -8.40 -0.23
N VAL A 175 29.24 -9.59 -0.39
CA VAL A 175 27.83 -9.82 -0.08
C VAL A 175 27.70 -10.15 1.40
N GLU A 176 26.96 -9.31 2.11
CA GLU A 176 26.55 -9.50 3.50
C GLU A 176 25.07 -9.85 3.51
N ILE A 177 24.76 -11.09 3.90
CA ILE A 177 23.41 -11.65 3.79
C ILE A 177 22.68 -11.46 5.13
N GLY A 178 21.52 -10.82 5.06
CA GLY A 178 20.51 -10.83 6.14
C GLY A 178 19.40 -11.81 5.79
N TYR A 179 19.21 -12.84 6.61
CA TYR A 179 18.19 -13.85 6.38
C TYR A 179 17.11 -13.84 7.45
N TYR A 180 15.87 -13.69 7.03
CA TYR A 180 14.69 -13.87 7.88
C TYR A 180 14.04 -15.21 7.59
N ALA A 181 14.26 -16.16 8.49
CA ALA A 181 13.63 -17.48 8.44
C ALA A 181 12.35 -17.51 9.26
N GLN A 182 11.46 -18.43 8.95
CA GLN A 182 10.22 -18.65 9.70
C GLN A 182 10.46 -18.88 11.22
N ASN A 183 11.64 -19.40 11.61
CA ASN A 183 12.00 -19.70 13.01
C ASN A 183 12.89 -18.62 13.67
N GLN A 184 13.12 -17.47 13.00
CA GLN A 184 14.03 -16.42 13.49
C GLN A 184 13.62 -15.87 14.85
N ALA A 185 12.33 -15.88 15.16
CA ALA A 185 11.79 -15.45 16.45
C ALA A 185 12.33 -16.25 17.66
N GLN A 186 12.78 -17.48 17.44
CA GLN A 186 13.32 -18.36 18.49
C GLN A 186 14.79 -18.05 18.85
N LEU A 187 15.47 -17.26 18.00
CA LEU A 187 16.87 -16.87 18.19
C LEU A 187 17.04 -15.59 19.03
N LEU A 188 15.93 -15.00 19.47
CA LEU A 188 15.95 -13.81 20.32
C LEU A 188 16.32 -14.19 21.77
N ASP A 189 17.12 -13.33 22.43
CA ASP A 189 17.42 -13.45 23.85
C ASP A 189 16.18 -13.12 24.69
N GLU A 190 15.63 -14.12 25.36
CA GLU A 190 14.36 -14.00 26.09
C GLU A 190 14.46 -13.15 27.38
N GLU A 191 15.65 -12.95 27.93
CA GLU A 191 15.83 -12.27 29.23
C GLU A 191 15.98 -10.75 29.14
N ILE A 192 16.23 -10.23 27.93
CA ILE A 192 16.37 -8.79 27.67
C ILE A 192 15.04 -8.15 27.26
N THR A 193 14.99 -6.82 27.30
CA THR A 193 13.81 -6.07 26.86
C THR A 193 13.75 -5.95 25.34
N VAL A 194 12.57 -5.61 24.81
CA VAL A 194 12.37 -5.27 23.39
C VAL A 194 13.30 -4.14 22.99
N PHE A 195 13.38 -3.09 23.83
CA PHE A 195 14.26 -1.95 23.59
C PHE A 195 15.74 -2.37 23.54
N ASP A 196 16.20 -3.13 24.51
CA ASP A 196 17.60 -3.57 24.58
C ASP A 196 17.98 -4.47 23.39
N THR A 197 17.04 -5.29 22.91
CA THR A 197 17.25 -6.14 21.71
C THR A 197 17.62 -5.28 20.50
N ILE A 198 16.95 -4.16 20.31
CA ILE A 198 17.18 -3.25 19.19
C ILE A 198 18.38 -2.33 19.44
N ASP A 199 18.56 -1.85 20.68
CA ASP A 199 19.69 -0.96 21.03
C ASP A 199 21.06 -1.65 20.84
N ARG A 200 21.15 -2.97 21.03
CA ARG A 200 22.38 -3.76 20.77
C ARG A 200 22.77 -3.78 19.29
N VAL A 201 21.81 -3.68 18.38
CA VAL A 201 22.04 -3.75 16.92
C VAL A 201 22.10 -2.37 16.29
N ALA A 202 21.33 -1.42 16.80
CA ALA A 202 21.25 -0.06 16.28
C ALA A 202 22.57 0.69 16.40
N LYS A 203 23.03 1.29 15.29
CA LYS A 203 24.27 2.07 15.20
C LYS A 203 23.99 3.52 14.78
N GLY A 204 24.79 4.46 15.26
CA GLY A 204 24.75 5.87 14.84
C GLY A 204 23.38 6.52 15.07
N ASP A 205 22.89 7.27 14.07
CA ASP A 205 21.63 8.04 14.14
C ASP A 205 20.38 7.16 14.35
N ILE A 206 20.44 5.88 13.99
CA ILE A 206 19.35 4.93 14.16
C ILE A 206 19.02 4.76 15.64
N ARG A 207 20.05 4.80 16.49
CA ARG A 207 19.90 4.66 17.94
C ARG A 207 18.99 5.74 18.54
N LEU A 208 19.04 6.95 18.01
CA LEU A 208 18.18 8.06 18.43
C LEU A 208 16.70 7.86 18.03
N LYS A 209 16.45 7.00 17.05
CA LYS A 209 15.12 6.76 16.48
C LYS A 209 14.50 5.42 16.90
N ILE A 210 15.14 4.65 17.79
CA ILE A 210 14.67 3.32 18.21
C ILE A 210 13.20 3.36 18.65
N LYS A 211 12.82 4.34 19.49
CA LYS A 211 11.44 4.46 19.98
C LYS A 211 10.42 4.66 18.85
N ASN A 212 10.79 5.45 17.85
CA ASN A 212 9.92 5.68 16.68
C ASN A 212 9.80 4.42 15.81
N ILE A 213 10.92 3.72 15.63
CA ILE A 213 10.94 2.43 14.89
C ILE A 213 10.08 1.41 15.62
N LEU A 214 10.28 1.23 16.92
CA LEU A 214 9.49 0.34 17.74
C LEU A 214 8.00 0.70 17.73
N GLY A 215 7.66 2.00 17.80
CA GLY A 215 6.29 2.49 17.72
C GLY A 215 5.62 2.13 16.39
N ALA A 216 6.31 2.29 15.27
CA ALA A 216 5.79 1.94 13.94
C ALA A 216 5.49 0.43 13.78
N PHE A 217 6.26 -0.41 14.48
CA PHE A 217 6.01 -1.85 14.55
C PHE A 217 5.17 -2.27 15.77
N MET A 218 4.40 -1.35 16.35
CA MET A 218 3.47 -1.58 17.46
C MET A 218 4.11 -1.98 18.79
N PHE A 219 5.35 -1.55 19.03
CA PHE A 219 6.05 -1.66 20.32
C PHE A 219 6.20 -0.29 21.01
N GLY A 220 5.16 0.57 20.90
CA GLY A 220 5.17 1.90 21.53
C GLY A 220 4.99 1.84 23.05
N GLY A 221 5.45 2.90 23.73
CA GLY A 221 5.28 3.07 25.19
C GLY A 221 5.80 1.90 26.02
N GLU A 222 4.98 1.41 26.95
CA GLU A 222 5.32 0.32 27.87
C GLU A 222 5.66 -1.01 27.16
N ALA A 223 5.19 -1.21 25.91
CA ALA A 223 5.49 -2.43 25.17
C ALA A 223 6.99 -2.56 24.86
N SER A 224 7.72 -1.45 24.73
CA SER A 224 9.16 -1.46 24.49
C SER A 224 9.99 -1.92 25.70
N GLU A 225 9.46 -1.82 26.91
CA GLU A 225 10.12 -2.21 28.16
C GLU A 225 9.84 -3.66 28.55
N LYS A 226 8.90 -4.33 27.85
CA LYS A 226 8.60 -5.74 28.12
C LYS A 226 9.79 -6.62 27.77
N LYS A 227 10.00 -7.69 28.57
CA LYS A 227 10.97 -8.72 28.21
C LYS A 227 10.49 -9.56 27.04
N VAL A 228 11.42 -10.00 26.20
CA VAL A 228 11.13 -10.82 25.00
C VAL A 228 10.35 -12.09 25.34
N LYS A 229 10.60 -12.72 26.48
CA LYS A 229 9.89 -13.93 26.94
C LYS A 229 8.38 -13.75 27.13
N VAL A 230 7.91 -12.52 27.39
CA VAL A 230 6.49 -12.22 27.63
C VAL A 230 5.74 -11.98 26.32
N LEU A 231 6.46 -11.80 25.22
CA LEU A 231 5.89 -11.52 23.91
C LEU A 231 5.17 -12.73 23.31
N SER A 232 4.06 -12.48 22.63
CA SER A 232 3.40 -13.47 21.76
C SER A 232 4.30 -13.88 20.60
N GLY A 233 4.00 -15.01 19.95
CA GLY A 233 4.76 -15.45 18.77
C GLY A 233 4.82 -14.42 17.66
N GLY A 234 3.70 -13.74 17.35
CA GLY A 234 3.66 -12.68 16.36
C GLY A 234 4.47 -11.43 16.74
N GLU A 235 4.48 -11.05 18.02
CA GLU A 235 5.34 -9.96 18.51
C GLU A 235 6.82 -10.33 18.42
N ARG A 236 7.21 -11.55 18.78
CA ARG A 236 8.59 -12.03 18.63
C ARG A 236 9.03 -12.00 17.15
N SER A 237 8.16 -12.42 16.23
CA SER A 237 8.43 -12.38 14.79
C SER A 237 8.65 -10.95 14.30
N ARG A 238 7.80 -10.00 14.73
CA ARG A 238 7.99 -8.57 14.41
C ARG A 238 9.30 -8.02 14.96
N LEU A 239 9.64 -8.35 16.20
CA LEU A 239 10.90 -7.89 16.82
C LEU A 239 12.12 -8.44 16.09
N ALA A 240 12.11 -9.72 15.71
CA ALA A 240 13.17 -10.34 14.92
C ALA A 240 13.32 -9.65 13.54
N MET A 241 12.21 -9.27 12.91
CA MET A 241 12.20 -8.52 11.66
C MET A 241 12.85 -7.15 11.82
N ILE A 242 12.47 -6.38 12.84
CA ILE A 242 13.08 -5.07 13.12
C ILE A 242 14.58 -5.21 13.32
N LYS A 243 15.00 -6.20 14.13
CA LYS A 243 16.42 -6.47 14.39
C LYS A 243 17.18 -6.69 13.09
N LEU A 244 16.66 -7.54 12.20
CA LEU A 244 17.28 -7.83 10.90
C LEU A 244 17.38 -6.59 10.01
N LEU A 245 16.32 -5.77 9.93
CA LEU A 245 16.32 -4.55 9.11
C LEU A 245 17.33 -3.51 9.58
N LEU A 246 17.79 -3.60 10.83
CA LEU A 246 18.79 -2.71 11.42
C LEU A 246 20.21 -3.28 11.37
N GLU A 247 20.41 -4.47 10.85
CA GLU A 247 21.74 -5.03 10.59
C GLU A 247 22.33 -4.47 9.29
N PRO A 248 23.66 -4.23 9.22
CA PRO A 248 24.30 -3.71 8.01
C PRO A 248 24.44 -4.82 6.96
N VAL A 249 23.41 -5.03 6.17
CA VAL A 249 23.33 -6.06 5.12
C VAL A 249 23.12 -5.42 3.75
N ASN A 250 23.54 -6.09 2.66
CA ASN A 250 23.33 -5.64 1.29
C ASN A 250 22.59 -6.67 0.41
N LEU A 251 22.38 -7.88 0.93
CA LEU A 251 21.46 -8.87 0.38
C LEU A 251 20.49 -9.29 1.47
N LEU A 252 19.22 -8.96 1.31
CA LEU A 252 18.15 -9.28 2.26
C LEU A 252 17.32 -10.43 1.69
N ILE A 253 17.23 -11.53 2.43
CA ILE A 253 16.42 -12.69 2.08
C ILE A 253 15.31 -12.82 3.12
N LEU A 254 14.05 -12.74 2.69
CA LEU A 254 12.89 -12.81 3.55
C LEU A 254 12.01 -14.00 3.15
N ASP A 255 11.94 -15.01 4.01
CA ASP A 255 11.12 -16.20 3.81
C ASP A 255 9.81 -16.08 4.59
N GLU A 256 8.69 -15.90 3.85
CA GLU A 256 7.34 -15.69 4.36
C GLU A 256 7.25 -14.57 5.43
N PRO A 257 7.75 -13.35 5.14
CA PRO A 257 7.84 -12.28 6.14
C PRO A 257 6.49 -11.73 6.58
N THR A 258 5.44 -11.97 5.79
CA THR A 258 4.08 -11.47 6.07
C THR A 258 3.29 -12.37 7.03
N ASN A 259 3.79 -13.57 7.32
CA ASN A 259 3.15 -14.47 8.26
C ASN A 259 3.08 -13.86 9.66
N HIS A 260 1.91 -13.90 10.28
CA HIS A 260 1.64 -13.33 11.60
C HIS A 260 1.76 -11.79 11.71
N LEU A 261 1.88 -11.07 10.58
CA LEU A 261 1.82 -9.62 10.56
C LEU A 261 0.39 -9.13 10.32
N ASP A 262 -0.01 -8.10 11.06
CA ASP A 262 -1.22 -7.36 10.77
C ASP A 262 -1.02 -6.46 9.53
N MET A 263 -2.11 -5.94 8.96
CA MET A 263 -2.06 -5.16 7.71
C MET A 263 -1.16 -3.93 7.81
N ARG A 264 -1.20 -3.21 8.96
CA ARG A 264 -0.35 -2.03 9.17
C ARG A 264 1.13 -2.37 9.16
N THR A 265 1.51 -3.43 9.89
CA THR A 265 2.90 -3.87 9.93
C THR A 265 3.38 -4.36 8.57
N LYS A 266 2.51 -4.98 7.75
CA LYS A 266 2.83 -5.32 6.35
C LYS A 266 3.12 -4.08 5.51
N ASP A 267 2.32 -3.02 5.64
CA ASP A 267 2.53 -1.76 4.91
C ASP A 267 3.85 -1.10 5.33
N VAL A 268 4.14 -1.04 6.62
CA VAL A 268 5.41 -0.52 7.17
C VAL A 268 6.62 -1.33 6.67
N LEU A 269 6.50 -2.66 6.64
CA LEU A 269 7.54 -3.54 6.11
C LEU A 269 7.74 -3.33 4.61
N LYS A 270 6.65 -3.19 3.85
CA LYS A 270 6.70 -2.92 2.41
C LYS A 270 7.42 -1.60 2.10
N GLU A 271 7.08 -0.53 2.82
CA GLU A 271 7.77 0.77 2.71
C GLU A 271 9.25 0.67 3.08
N ALA A 272 9.57 -0.06 4.14
CA ALA A 272 10.95 -0.30 4.54
C ALA A 272 11.73 -1.02 3.42
N ILE A 273 11.20 -2.10 2.85
CA ILE A 273 11.87 -2.83 1.78
C ILE A 273 11.98 -1.98 0.50
N LEU A 274 10.98 -1.13 0.19
CA LEU A 274 11.08 -0.18 -0.94
C LEU A 274 12.23 0.81 -0.77
N ALA A 275 12.45 1.29 0.45
CA ALA A 275 13.52 2.22 0.79
C ALA A 275 14.91 1.55 0.91
N PHE A 276 14.98 0.22 0.87
CA PHE A 276 16.23 -0.52 0.92
C PHE A 276 16.96 -0.49 -0.43
N ASP A 277 18.19 0.04 -0.44
CA ASP A 277 19.03 0.18 -1.65
C ASP A 277 19.74 -1.12 -2.05
N GLY A 278 19.73 -2.14 -1.21
CA GLY A 278 20.35 -3.44 -1.46
C GLY A 278 19.49 -4.35 -2.33
N THR A 279 19.98 -5.57 -2.52
CA THR A 279 19.27 -6.63 -3.24
C THR A 279 18.33 -7.37 -2.30
N VAL A 280 17.13 -7.72 -2.77
CA VAL A 280 16.13 -8.41 -1.95
C VAL A 280 15.61 -9.65 -2.65
N ILE A 281 15.58 -10.77 -1.93
CA ILE A 281 14.89 -12.01 -2.32
C ILE A 281 13.70 -12.20 -1.38
N LEU A 282 12.50 -12.24 -1.95
CA LEU A 282 11.25 -12.41 -1.22
C LEU A 282 10.64 -13.76 -1.56
N VAL A 283 10.47 -14.60 -0.57
CA VAL A 283 9.62 -15.79 -0.67
C VAL A 283 8.30 -15.44 -0.02
N SER A 284 7.23 -15.27 -0.79
CA SER A 284 5.92 -14.94 -0.24
C SER A 284 4.78 -15.41 -1.13
N HIS A 285 3.66 -15.75 -0.51
CA HIS A 285 2.39 -16.04 -1.17
C HIS A 285 1.44 -14.84 -1.18
N ASP A 286 1.80 -13.75 -0.52
CA ASP A 286 1.00 -12.53 -0.40
C ASP A 286 1.19 -11.64 -1.63
N ARG A 287 0.21 -11.66 -2.54
CA ARG A 287 0.26 -10.95 -3.82
C ARG A 287 0.24 -9.44 -3.63
N ASP A 288 -0.59 -8.95 -2.71
CA ASP A 288 -0.73 -7.52 -2.43
C ASP A 288 0.57 -6.96 -1.82
N PHE A 289 1.26 -7.77 -1.02
CA PHE A 289 2.56 -7.41 -0.49
C PHE A 289 3.64 -7.32 -1.58
N LEU A 290 3.66 -8.28 -2.52
CA LEU A 290 4.64 -8.33 -3.61
C LEU A 290 4.38 -7.27 -4.69
N ASP A 291 3.14 -6.76 -4.81
CA ASP A 291 2.77 -5.77 -5.81
C ASP A 291 3.52 -4.46 -5.65
N GLY A 292 4.07 -3.94 -6.75
CA GLY A 292 4.90 -2.74 -6.77
C GLY A 292 6.24 -2.86 -6.02
N LEU A 293 6.55 -4.03 -5.41
CA LEU A 293 7.77 -4.26 -4.66
C LEU A 293 8.83 -4.97 -5.50
N VAL A 294 8.41 -5.92 -6.33
CA VAL A 294 9.33 -6.77 -7.12
C VAL A 294 9.28 -6.42 -8.61
N SER A 295 10.44 -6.48 -9.26
CA SER A 295 10.62 -6.25 -10.69
C SER A 295 10.81 -7.54 -11.49
N LYS A 296 10.98 -8.67 -10.81
CA LYS A 296 11.22 -9.97 -11.41
C LYS A 296 10.66 -11.07 -10.50
N VAL A 297 10.08 -12.10 -11.11
CA VAL A 297 9.51 -13.25 -10.42
C VAL A 297 10.19 -14.52 -10.91
N TYR A 298 10.64 -15.36 -9.97
CA TYR A 298 11.11 -16.72 -10.25
C TYR A 298 10.01 -17.70 -9.83
N GLU A 299 9.43 -18.39 -10.81
CA GLU A 299 8.41 -19.39 -10.61
C GLU A 299 9.04 -20.76 -10.37
N PHE A 300 8.72 -21.38 -9.24
CA PHE A 300 9.08 -22.74 -8.88
C PHE A 300 7.93 -23.69 -9.23
N GLY A 301 8.20 -24.72 -10.01
CA GLY A 301 7.21 -25.71 -10.38
C GLY A 301 7.78 -26.88 -11.16
N GLY A 302 7.35 -28.10 -10.80
CA GLY A 302 7.78 -29.32 -11.49
C GLY A 302 9.30 -29.60 -11.44
N GLY A 303 9.97 -29.14 -10.39
CA GLY A 303 11.42 -29.30 -10.23
C GLY A 303 12.29 -28.30 -11.01
N HIS A 304 11.68 -27.33 -11.70
CA HIS A 304 12.37 -26.27 -12.45
C HIS A 304 12.09 -24.89 -11.88
N VAL A 305 12.96 -23.94 -12.20
CA VAL A 305 12.77 -22.51 -11.88
C VAL A 305 12.73 -21.73 -13.19
N ARG A 306 11.65 -20.94 -13.38
CA ARG A 306 11.48 -20.11 -14.58
C ARG A 306 11.53 -18.64 -14.19
N GLU A 307 12.26 -17.85 -14.97
CA GLU A 307 12.33 -16.39 -14.79
C GLU A 307 11.20 -15.69 -15.55
N HIS A 308 10.47 -14.80 -14.86
CA HIS A 308 9.49 -13.91 -15.43
C HIS A 308 9.88 -12.46 -15.12
N ILE A 309 10.07 -11.65 -16.17
CA ILE A 309 10.34 -10.22 -16.05
C ILE A 309 9.01 -9.50 -15.90
N GLY A 310 8.92 -8.61 -14.91
CA GLY A 310 7.73 -7.84 -14.55
C GLY A 310 7.31 -8.05 -13.10
N GLY A 311 6.22 -7.38 -12.71
CA GLY A 311 5.62 -7.49 -11.39
C GLY A 311 4.84 -8.79 -11.17
N ILE A 312 4.29 -8.94 -9.96
CA ILE A 312 3.51 -10.14 -9.62
C ILE A 312 2.23 -10.26 -10.46
N TYR A 313 1.56 -9.16 -10.79
CA TYR A 313 0.34 -9.19 -11.59
C TYR A 313 0.63 -9.49 -13.06
N ASP A 314 1.73 -8.98 -13.63
CA ASP A 314 2.17 -9.33 -15.00
C ASP A 314 2.43 -10.84 -15.12
N PHE A 315 3.03 -11.43 -14.09
CA PHE A 315 3.24 -12.87 -14.01
C PHE A 315 1.91 -13.64 -13.96
N LEU A 316 0.95 -13.19 -13.13
CA LEU A 316 -0.35 -13.85 -12.99
C LEU A 316 -1.19 -13.78 -14.27
N GLU A 317 -1.17 -12.66 -14.99
CA GLU A 317 -1.84 -12.52 -16.28
C GLU A 317 -1.26 -13.47 -17.33
N LYS A 318 0.08 -13.54 -17.45
CA LYS A 318 0.74 -14.49 -18.37
C LYS A 318 0.36 -15.93 -18.06
N LYS A 319 0.34 -16.30 -16.77
CA LYS A 319 -0.03 -17.63 -16.34
C LYS A 319 -1.49 -17.98 -16.59
N GLN A 320 -2.41 -17.01 -16.51
CA GLN A 320 -3.81 -17.22 -16.90
C GLN A 320 -3.94 -17.49 -18.40
N ILE A 321 -3.18 -16.78 -19.22
CA ILE A 321 -3.17 -16.95 -20.68
C ILE A 321 -2.62 -18.33 -21.04
N GLU A 322 -1.49 -18.73 -20.47
CA GLU A 322 -0.90 -20.07 -20.69
C GLU A 322 -1.88 -21.21 -20.31
N ASN A 323 -2.57 -21.08 -19.17
CA ASN A 323 -3.56 -22.06 -18.75
C ASN A 323 -4.77 -22.14 -19.71
N ILE A 324 -5.19 -21.01 -20.30
CA ILE A 324 -6.29 -20.97 -21.28
C ILE A 324 -5.82 -21.63 -22.60
N ASP A 325 -4.60 -21.37 -23.06
CA ASP A 325 -4.04 -21.95 -24.25
C ASP A 325 -3.85 -23.48 -24.08
N ASP A 326 -3.40 -23.94 -22.93
CA ASP A 326 -3.31 -25.37 -22.59
C ASP A 326 -4.67 -26.06 -22.58
N ILE A 327 -5.73 -25.41 -22.10
CA ILE A 327 -7.12 -25.91 -22.13
C ILE A 327 -7.60 -26.00 -23.58
N GLN A 328 -7.27 -25.02 -24.43
CA GLN A 328 -7.64 -25.04 -25.84
C GLN A 328 -6.87 -26.11 -26.63
N LEU A 329 -5.58 -26.33 -26.35
CA LEU A 329 -4.77 -27.38 -26.94
C LEU A 329 -5.22 -28.79 -26.53
N THR A 330 -5.59 -28.97 -25.26
CA THR A 330 -6.16 -30.25 -24.78
C THR A 330 -7.56 -30.52 -25.32
N ALA A 331 -8.37 -29.49 -25.56
CA ALA A 331 -9.68 -29.61 -26.22
C ALA A 331 -9.54 -29.94 -27.71
N SER A 332 -8.48 -29.47 -28.37
CA SER A 332 -8.21 -29.79 -29.78
C SER A 332 -7.64 -31.18 -30.01
N SER A 333 -6.96 -31.77 -29.01
CA SER A 333 -6.39 -33.13 -29.13
C SER A 333 -7.40 -34.25 -28.90
N GLN A 334 -8.60 -33.96 -28.40
CA GLN A 334 -9.68 -34.97 -28.25
C GLN A 334 -10.69 -35.02 -29.41
N LYS A 335 -10.51 -34.18 -30.48
CA LYS A 335 -11.34 -34.22 -31.68
C LYS A 335 -10.64 -34.84 -32.87
N LYS A 336 -10.26 -36.11 -32.78
CA LYS A 336 -10.00 -36.97 -33.93
C LYS A 336 -10.75 -38.27 -33.73
N ASN A 337 -12.02 -38.29 -34.05
CA ASN A 337 -12.76 -39.41 -34.66
C ASN A 337 -14.25 -39.17 -34.54
N THR A 338 -14.84 -38.58 -35.57
CA THR A 338 -16.13 -38.93 -36.21
C THR A 338 -16.48 -37.84 -37.23
N PRO A 339 -16.93 -38.19 -38.42
CA PRO A 339 -17.11 -37.23 -39.50
C PRO A 339 -18.51 -36.63 -39.53
N GLU A 340 -18.52 -35.37 -40.00
CA GLU A 340 -19.63 -34.68 -40.65
C GLU A 340 -20.89 -34.30 -39.85
N THR A 341 -21.00 -33.04 -39.52
CA THR A 341 -22.12 -32.22 -40.11
C THR A 341 -21.76 -30.75 -39.96
N GLU A 342 -21.70 -30.04 -41.09
CA GLU A 342 -21.62 -28.60 -41.22
C GLU A 342 -22.84 -27.95 -40.61
N THR A 343 -22.66 -26.99 -39.71
CA THR A 343 -23.52 -25.80 -39.69
C THR A 343 -22.82 -24.67 -38.92
N ALA A 344 -22.70 -23.58 -39.60
CA ALA A 344 -22.32 -22.23 -39.24
C ALA A 344 -22.43 -21.80 -37.79
N GLN A 345 -21.30 -21.46 -37.17
CA GLN A 345 -21.19 -20.50 -36.06
C GLN A 345 -19.94 -19.62 -36.24
N VAL A 346 -20.00 -18.73 -37.19
CA VAL A 346 -18.99 -17.67 -37.44
C VAL A 346 -19.68 -16.30 -37.43
N SER A 347 -20.58 -16.02 -36.48
CA SER A 347 -21.22 -14.71 -36.41
C SER A 347 -21.17 -13.99 -35.05
N ASP A 348 -21.00 -14.71 -33.93
CA ASP A 348 -21.11 -14.04 -32.61
C ASP A 348 -19.84 -13.29 -32.16
N ASN A 349 -18.65 -13.72 -32.56
CA ASN A 349 -17.41 -13.04 -32.14
C ASN A 349 -17.13 -11.74 -32.91
N LYS A 350 -17.64 -11.59 -34.12
CA LYS A 350 -17.52 -10.33 -34.87
C LYS A 350 -18.49 -9.26 -34.37
N LEU A 351 -19.72 -9.64 -34.06
CA LEU A 351 -20.71 -8.74 -33.46
C LEU A 351 -20.33 -8.23 -32.08
N SER A 352 -19.71 -9.06 -31.25
CA SER A 352 -19.24 -8.66 -29.93
C SER A 352 -18.01 -7.72 -30.00
N TYR A 353 -17.15 -7.88 -31.00
CA TYR A 353 -15.99 -7.02 -31.21
C TYR A 353 -16.38 -5.64 -31.77
N GLU A 354 -17.32 -5.59 -32.71
CA GLU A 354 -17.84 -4.32 -33.25
C GLU A 354 -18.63 -3.54 -32.20
N ALA A 355 -19.46 -4.21 -31.40
CA ALA A 355 -20.18 -3.59 -30.29
C ALA A 355 -19.26 -3.03 -29.21
N ARG A 356 -18.16 -3.74 -28.89
CA ARG A 356 -17.12 -3.23 -27.97
C ARG A 356 -16.38 -2.04 -28.53
N LYS A 357 -16.09 -2.04 -29.83
CA LYS A 357 -15.42 -0.93 -30.50
C LYS A 357 -16.31 0.31 -30.60
N GLU A 358 -17.61 0.13 -30.82
CA GLU A 358 -18.58 1.24 -30.78
C GLU A 358 -18.75 1.79 -29.37
N LYS A 359 -18.89 0.94 -28.35
CA LYS A 359 -18.97 1.37 -26.95
C LYS A 359 -17.71 2.15 -26.55
N ALA A 360 -16.52 1.68 -26.91
CA ALA A 360 -15.25 2.38 -26.66
C ALA A 360 -15.16 3.74 -27.40
N LYS A 361 -15.74 3.86 -28.60
CA LYS A 361 -15.76 5.13 -29.33
C LYS A 361 -16.72 6.14 -28.72
N LEU A 362 -17.90 5.68 -28.26
CA LEU A 362 -18.86 6.50 -27.54
C LEU A 362 -18.30 6.98 -26.20
N LEU A 363 -17.65 6.10 -25.45
CA LEU A 363 -17.01 6.43 -24.19
C LEU A 363 -15.94 7.53 -24.37
N ARG A 364 -15.04 7.39 -25.34
CA ARG A 364 -14.01 8.42 -25.61
C ARG A 364 -14.62 9.77 -26.05
N LYS A 365 -15.78 9.75 -26.72
CA LYS A 365 -16.47 10.97 -27.10
C LYS A 365 -17.11 11.65 -25.90
N ALA A 366 -17.70 10.88 -24.99
CA ALA A 366 -18.28 11.37 -23.76
C ALA A 366 -17.18 11.91 -22.79
N GLU A 367 -16.07 11.19 -22.63
CA GLU A 367 -14.91 11.67 -21.85
C GLU A 367 -14.35 13.00 -22.36
N LYS A 368 -14.24 13.16 -23.67
CA LYS A 368 -13.79 14.42 -24.28
C LYS A 368 -14.78 15.56 -24.04
N SER A 369 -16.09 15.27 -24.04
CA SER A 369 -17.12 16.25 -23.70
C SER A 369 -17.01 16.72 -22.26
N VAL A 370 -16.73 15.80 -21.31
CA VAL A 370 -16.49 16.14 -19.89
C VAL A 370 -15.27 17.07 -19.77
N GLU A 371 -14.16 16.75 -20.42
CA GLU A 371 -12.92 17.56 -20.38
C GLU A 371 -13.15 18.99 -20.93
N GLU A 372 -13.93 19.12 -22.04
CA GLU A 372 -14.26 20.42 -22.62
C GLU A 372 -15.17 21.26 -21.68
N LYS A 373 -16.11 20.61 -20.99
CA LYS A 373 -17.00 21.28 -20.03
C LYS A 373 -16.30 21.67 -18.74
N GLU A 374 -15.43 20.82 -18.24
CA GLU A 374 -14.58 21.11 -17.08
C GLU A 374 -13.70 22.34 -17.33
N LYS A 375 -13.12 22.43 -18.51
CA LYS A 375 -12.33 23.59 -18.91
C LYS A 375 -13.16 24.88 -18.92
N GLN A 376 -14.40 24.83 -19.43
CA GLN A 376 -15.31 25.97 -19.39
C GLN A 376 -15.65 26.42 -17.95
N VAL A 377 -15.89 25.49 -17.05
CA VAL A 377 -16.14 25.79 -15.63
C VAL A 377 -14.92 26.49 -15.02
N LEU A 378 -13.70 25.97 -15.24
CA LEU A 378 -12.46 26.58 -14.73
C LEU A 378 -12.22 28.00 -15.28
N GLU A 379 -12.49 28.24 -16.56
CA GLU A 379 -12.36 29.58 -17.16
C GLU A 379 -13.35 30.59 -16.53
N LEU A 380 -14.60 30.17 -16.29
CA LEU A 380 -15.61 31.01 -15.65
C LEU A 380 -15.32 31.26 -14.18
N GLU A 381 -14.80 30.29 -13.45
CA GLU A 381 -14.35 30.47 -12.06
C GLU A 381 -13.18 31.45 -11.96
N GLN A 382 -12.27 31.43 -12.92
CA GLN A 382 -11.16 32.37 -12.97
C GLN A 382 -11.65 33.78 -13.26
N GLU A 383 -12.61 33.95 -14.19
CA GLU A 383 -13.23 35.26 -14.49
C GLU A 383 -13.96 35.81 -13.28
N ILE A 384 -14.66 34.95 -12.50
CA ILE A 384 -15.32 35.38 -11.25
C ILE A 384 -14.28 35.89 -10.24
N LYS A 385 -13.16 35.16 -10.05
CA LYS A 385 -12.10 35.60 -9.13
C LYS A 385 -11.48 36.92 -9.54
N GLU A 386 -11.31 37.18 -10.83
CA GLU A 386 -10.81 38.45 -11.35
C GLU A 386 -11.81 39.61 -11.09
N ILE A 387 -13.10 39.36 -11.31
CA ILE A 387 -14.15 40.32 -11.05
C ILE A 387 -14.27 40.61 -9.54
N GLU A 388 -14.17 39.57 -8.69
CA GLU A 388 -14.18 39.74 -7.22
C GLU A 388 -12.97 40.56 -6.72
N ALA A 389 -11.79 40.33 -7.31
CA ALA A 389 -10.62 41.13 -7.01
C ALA A 389 -10.78 42.59 -7.42
N MET A 390 -11.44 42.90 -8.55
CA MET A 390 -11.78 44.25 -8.97
C MET A 390 -12.85 44.92 -8.08
N LEU A 391 -13.88 44.16 -7.69
CA LEU A 391 -14.93 44.62 -6.77
C LEU A 391 -14.41 44.91 -5.37
N SER A 392 -13.31 44.31 -4.95
CA SER A 392 -12.69 44.57 -3.64
C SER A 392 -11.94 45.91 -3.58
N THR A 393 -11.77 46.61 -4.70
CA THR A 393 -11.17 47.96 -4.75
C THR A 393 -12.23 49.04 -4.50
N PRO A 394 -11.86 50.20 -3.89
CA PRO A 394 -12.83 51.27 -3.62
C PRO A 394 -13.50 51.86 -4.85
N GLU A 395 -12.86 51.80 -6.01
CA GLU A 395 -13.39 52.27 -7.29
C GLU A 395 -14.32 51.22 -7.94
N GLY A 396 -13.98 49.92 -7.84
CA GLY A 396 -14.81 48.83 -8.36
C GLY A 396 -16.11 48.62 -7.59
N ALA A 397 -16.12 48.91 -6.29
CA ALA A 397 -17.32 48.81 -5.44
C ALA A 397 -18.45 49.78 -5.85
N GLN A 398 -18.21 50.79 -6.68
CA GLN A 398 -19.22 51.75 -7.18
C GLN A 398 -19.61 51.53 -8.65
N ASP A 399 -19.01 50.55 -9.32
CA ASP A 399 -19.28 50.30 -10.75
C ASP A 399 -20.44 49.29 -10.95
N ALA A 400 -21.61 49.82 -11.25
CA ALA A 400 -22.81 49.02 -11.53
C ALA A 400 -22.67 48.06 -12.72
N LYS A 401 -21.74 48.31 -13.65
CA LYS A 401 -21.47 47.40 -14.78
C LYS A 401 -20.70 46.17 -14.36
N LEU A 402 -19.78 46.31 -13.40
CA LEU A 402 -19.01 45.17 -12.83
C LEU A 402 -19.93 44.22 -12.06
N PHE A 403 -20.89 44.76 -11.31
CA PHE A 403 -21.90 43.92 -10.64
C PHE A 403 -22.81 43.19 -11.63
N ALA A 404 -23.24 43.84 -12.70
CA ALA A 404 -24.05 43.22 -13.73
C ALA A 404 -23.27 42.10 -14.43
N ARG A 405 -21.94 42.28 -14.70
CA ARG A 405 -21.06 41.26 -15.27
C ARG A 405 -20.84 40.08 -14.32
N TYR A 406 -20.66 40.35 -13.02
CA TYR A 406 -20.55 39.31 -12.00
C TYR A 406 -21.79 38.41 -11.97
N ASP A 407 -22.98 38.98 -11.97
CA ASP A 407 -24.24 38.23 -11.96
C ASP A 407 -24.45 37.41 -13.24
N GLU A 408 -23.99 37.93 -14.38
CA GLU A 408 -24.06 37.23 -15.66
C GLU A 408 -23.11 36.05 -15.69
N VAL A 409 -21.82 36.21 -15.31
CA VAL A 409 -20.83 35.15 -15.27
C VAL A 409 -21.20 34.08 -14.23
N LYS A 410 -21.79 34.48 -13.10
CA LYS A 410 -22.28 33.53 -12.09
C LYS A 410 -23.45 32.67 -12.59
N LYS A 411 -24.33 33.24 -13.42
CA LYS A 411 -25.40 32.46 -14.10
C LYS A 411 -24.79 31.47 -15.13
N GLN A 412 -23.80 31.94 -15.90
CA GLN A 412 -23.09 31.08 -16.87
C GLN A 412 -22.31 29.96 -16.20
N LEU A 413 -21.67 30.22 -15.06
CA LEU A 413 -21.00 29.20 -14.28
C LEU A 413 -21.99 28.11 -13.84
N LYS A 414 -23.11 28.51 -13.25
CA LYS A 414 -24.13 27.54 -12.81
C LYS A 414 -24.69 26.68 -13.94
N GLN A 415 -24.83 27.29 -15.12
CA GLN A 415 -25.25 26.55 -16.32
C GLN A 415 -24.17 25.57 -16.79
N ALA A 416 -22.90 26.00 -16.81
CA ALA A 416 -21.75 25.14 -17.18
C ALA A 416 -21.56 23.98 -16.21
N GLU A 417 -21.75 24.21 -14.89
CA GLU A 417 -21.74 23.16 -13.87
C GLU A 417 -22.81 22.09 -14.11
N ASN A 418 -24.05 22.50 -14.39
CA ASN A 418 -25.14 21.56 -14.71
C ASN A 418 -24.86 20.75 -16.02
N GLU A 419 -24.26 21.38 -17.01
CA GLU A 419 -23.89 20.72 -18.26
C GLU A 419 -22.72 19.76 -18.06
N TRP A 420 -21.78 20.07 -17.16
CA TRP A 420 -20.69 19.20 -16.78
C TRP A 420 -21.18 17.98 -15.99
N GLU A 421 -22.10 18.19 -15.02
CA GLU A 421 -22.74 17.09 -14.27
C GLU A 421 -23.49 16.13 -15.21
N ALA A 422 -24.25 16.65 -16.19
CA ALA A 422 -24.96 15.84 -17.15
C ALA A 422 -24.01 15.02 -18.06
N ALA A 423 -22.87 15.61 -18.46
CA ALA A 423 -21.84 14.90 -19.22
C ALA A 423 -21.14 13.80 -18.38
N MET A 424 -20.94 14.02 -17.08
CA MET A 424 -20.42 13.01 -16.15
C MET A 424 -21.39 11.83 -15.99
N GLU A 425 -22.70 12.09 -15.83
CA GLU A 425 -23.72 11.04 -15.78
C GLU A 425 -23.76 10.20 -17.07
N GLU A 426 -23.55 10.83 -18.24
CA GLU A 426 -23.48 10.13 -19.52
C GLU A 426 -22.27 9.18 -19.58
N VAL A 427 -21.11 9.58 -19.08
CA VAL A 427 -19.92 8.71 -18.96
C VAL A 427 -20.18 7.55 -17.99
N GLU A 428 -20.85 7.81 -16.87
CA GLU A 428 -21.13 6.79 -15.87
C GLU A 428 -22.12 5.74 -16.39
N THR A 429 -23.16 6.17 -17.13
CA THR A 429 -24.12 5.26 -17.77
C THR A 429 -23.49 4.41 -18.89
N LEU A 430 -22.50 4.94 -19.60
CA LEU A 430 -21.75 4.19 -20.65
C LEU A 430 -20.74 3.21 -20.05
N ASN A 431 -20.30 3.42 -18.83
CA ASN A 431 -19.37 2.53 -18.10
C ASN A 431 -20.08 1.34 -17.42
N GLN A 432 -21.38 1.45 -17.16
CA GLN A 432 -22.22 0.32 -16.69
C GLN A 432 -22.59 -0.58 -17.89
#